data_708d58bcfb939508d8791a6644f45502
#
_entry.id   708d58bcfb939508d8791a6644f45502
#
_cell.length_a   1.000
_cell.length_b   1.000
_cell.length_c   1.000
_cell.angle_alpha   90.00
_cell.angle_beta   90.00
_cell.angle_gamma   90.00
#
_symmetry.space_group_name_H-M   'P 1'
#
loop_
_entity.id
_entity.type
_entity.pdbx_description
1 polymer ?
#
loop_
_entity_poly.entity_id
_entity_poly.type
_entity_poly.pdbx_seq_one_letter_code
_entity_poly.pdbx_strand_id
1 'polypeptide(L)' 'MIAKGQVYKFIGIHGLIRPDEWGQNRTDILFKRKEHNLVIGDRVEFEPIEKNGRKHAENLKKIG' A
#
# COMPACT_ATOMS: atom_id res chain seq x y z
N MET A 1 3.57 6.72 -12.08
CA MET A 1 2.45 5.81 -12.40
C MET A 1 1.65 5.55 -11.15
N ILE A 2 0.34 5.67 -11.23
CA ILE A 2 -0.52 5.49 -10.06
C ILE A 2 -1.12 4.09 -10.07
N ALA A 3 -1.01 3.41 -8.94
CA ALA A 3 -1.58 2.10 -8.76
C ALA A 3 -2.71 2.17 -7.74
N LYS A 4 -3.56 1.16 -7.73
CA LYS A 4 -4.66 1.04 -6.79
C LYS A 4 -4.57 -0.30 -6.08
N GLY A 5 -5.03 -0.32 -4.86
CA GLY A 5 -5.01 -1.53 -4.08
C GLY A 5 -5.88 -1.43 -2.85
N GLN A 6 -5.70 -2.39 -1.96
CA GLN A 6 -6.49 -2.49 -0.74
C GLN A 6 -5.58 -2.78 0.44
N VAL A 7 -5.82 -2.09 1.54
CA VAL A 7 -5.11 -2.37 2.79
C VAL A 7 -5.62 -3.70 3.33
N TYR A 8 -4.69 -4.63 3.62
CA TYR A 8 -5.13 -5.93 4.06
C TYR A 8 -4.47 -6.41 5.36
N LYS A 9 -3.43 -5.73 5.82
CA LYS A 9 -2.74 -6.18 7.02
C LYS A 9 -1.92 -5.05 7.63
N PHE A 10 -1.74 -5.10 8.95
CA PHE A 10 -0.81 -4.21 9.65
C PHE A 10 0.23 -5.06 10.35
N ILE A 11 1.48 -4.64 10.28
CA ILE A 11 2.58 -5.28 10.99
C ILE A 11 3.38 -4.17 11.67
N GLY A 12 3.28 -4.10 13.00
CA GLY A 12 3.98 -3.07 13.75
C GLY A 12 3.59 -1.68 13.30
N ILE A 13 4.57 -0.90 12.88
CA ILE A 13 4.33 0.49 12.45
C ILE A 13 3.98 0.59 10.97
N HIS A 14 3.94 -0.52 10.27
CA HIS A 14 3.68 -0.53 8.84
C HIS A 14 2.33 -1.13 8.51
N GLY A 15 1.72 -0.63 7.44
CA GLY A 15 0.58 -1.28 6.83
C GLY A 15 1.00 -1.88 5.51
N LEU A 16 0.23 -2.87 5.06
CA LEU A 16 0.49 -3.55 3.79
C LEU A 16 -0.69 -3.36 2.86
N ILE A 17 -0.38 -3.02 1.61
CA ILE A 17 -1.36 -2.85 0.56
C ILE A 17 -1.16 -3.95 -0.46
N ARG A 18 -2.25 -4.59 -0.88
CA ARG A 18 -2.23 -5.55 -1.96
C ARG A 18 -2.67 -4.85 -3.23
N PRO A 19 -1.75 -4.67 -4.20
CA PRO A 19 -2.11 -4.00 -5.45
C PRO A 19 -3.10 -4.84 -6.25
N ASP A 20 -4.04 -4.18 -6.92
CA ASP A 20 -5.09 -4.86 -7.68
C ASP A 20 -4.56 -5.60 -8.89
N GLU A 21 -3.59 -4.99 -9.57
CA GLU A 21 -3.21 -5.44 -10.91
C GLU A 21 -1.91 -6.22 -10.98
N TRP A 22 -1.32 -6.51 -9.85
CA TRP A 22 0.01 -7.13 -9.85
C TRP A 22 -0.03 -8.65 -9.85
N GLY A 23 -1.20 -9.22 -9.98
CA GLY A 23 -1.36 -10.65 -10.18
C GLY A 23 -0.68 -11.50 -9.13
N GLN A 24 -0.13 -12.63 -9.60
CA GLN A 24 0.39 -13.64 -8.68
C GLN A 24 1.79 -13.33 -8.16
N ASN A 25 2.53 -12.50 -8.87
CA ASN A 25 3.88 -12.13 -8.45
C ASN A 25 3.90 -10.83 -7.69
N ARG A 26 2.79 -10.52 -7.08
CA ARG A 26 2.66 -9.26 -6.35
C ARG A 26 3.61 -9.20 -5.18
N THR A 27 4.14 -8.02 -4.99
CA THR A 27 4.91 -7.69 -3.80
C THR A 27 4.06 -6.75 -2.97
N ASP A 28 3.99 -7.01 -1.68
CA ASP A 28 3.22 -6.15 -0.79
C ASP A 28 3.84 -4.77 -0.76
N ILE A 29 2.99 -3.76 -0.73
CA ILE A 29 3.41 -2.37 -0.70
C ILE A 29 3.31 -1.87 0.73
N LEU A 30 4.39 -1.33 1.25
CA LEU A 30 4.45 -0.85 2.62
C LEU A 30 4.07 0.62 2.72
N PHE A 31 3.41 0.99 3.81
CA PHE A 31 3.20 2.39 4.12
C PHE A 31 3.31 2.58 5.64
N LYS A 32 3.57 3.80 6.07
CA LYS A 32 3.70 4.09 7.49
C LYS A 32 2.32 4.29 8.10
N ARG A 33 1.98 3.40 9.01
CA ARG A 33 0.65 3.36 9.60
C ARG A 33 0.26 4.67 10.28
N LYS A 34 1.20 5.29 10.98
CA LYS A 34 0.89 6.49 11.75
C LYS A 34 0.66 7.73 10.88
N GLU A 35 1.10 7.69 9.64
CA GLU A 35 0.93 8.83 8.74
C GLU A 35 -0.40 8.80 7.99
N HIS A 36 -1.11 7.69 8.07
CA HIS A 36 -2.34 7.50 7.32
C HIS A 36 -3.37 6.82 8.19
N ASN A 37 -4.52 7.41 8.31
CA ASN A 37 -5.57 6.88 9.16
C ASN A 37 -6.43 5.87 8.37
N LEU A 38 -5.83 4.75 8.03
CA LEU A 38 -6.46 3.71 7.22
C LEU A 38 -6.76 2.48 8.06
N VAL A 39 -7.76 1.72 7.62
CA VAL A 39 -8.10 0.44 8.25
C VAL A 39 -8.09 -0.65 7.21
N ILE A 40 -8.06 -1.90 7.66
CA ILE A 40 -8.10 -3.06 6.76
C ILE A 40 -9.38 -3.00 5.93
N GLY A 41 -9.24 -3.18 4.63
CA GLY A 41 -10.35 -3.12 3.70
C GLY A 41 -10.45 -1.81 2.93
N ASP A 42 -9.75 -0.78 3.36
CA ASP A 42 -9.80 0.50 2.67
C ASP A 42 -9.19 0.40 1.28
N ARG A 43 -9.86 1.00 0.32
CA ARG A 43 -9.34 1.13 -1.05
C ARG A 43 -8.49 2.39 -1.13
N VAL A 44 -7.33 2.25 -1.75
CA VAL A 44 -6.37 3.35 -1.82
C VAL A 44 -5.78 3.44 -3.21
N GLU A 45 -5.25 4.63 -3.54
CA GLU A 45 -4.38 4.78 -4.69
C GLU A 45 -3.05 5.35 -4.22
N PHE A 46 -2.01 5.04 -4.95
CA PHE A 46 -0.66 5.38 -4.52
C PHE A 46 0.30 5.28 -5.69
N GLU A 47 1.51 5.83 -5.49
CA GLU A 47 2.60 5.64 -6.42
C GLU A 47 3.56 4.64 -5.81
N PRO A 48 3.75 3.47 -6.44
CA PRO A 48 4.71 2.50 -5.92
C PRO A 48 6.14 2.97 -6.20
N ILE A 49 6.94 2.99 -5.15
CA ILE A 49 8.37 3.31 -5.28
C ILE A 49 9.17 2.18 -4.67
N GLU A 50 10.38 2.01 -5.14
CA GLU A 50 11.28 1.00 -4.58
C GLU A 50 12.36 1.69 -3.77
N LYS A 51 12.56 1.19 -2.55
CA LYS A 51 13.50 1.79 -1.62
C LYS A 51 14.13 0.67 -0.82
N ASN A 52 15.46 0.55 -0.90
CA ASN A 52 16.19 -0.50 -0.19
C ASN A 52 15.65 -1.89 -0.48
N GLY A 53 15.29 -2.16 -1.73
CA GLY A 53 14.78 -3.46 -2.12
C GLY A 53 13.35 -3.74 -1.74
N ARG A 54 12.66 -2.76 -1.19
CA ARG A 54 11.25 -2.91 -0.79
C ARG A 54 10.39 -1.87 -1.50
N LYS A 55 9.15 -2.25 -1.77
CA LYS A 55 8.23 -1.33 -2.40
C LYS A 55 7.41 -0.60 -1.35
N HIS A 56 7.30 0.70 -1.54
CA HIS A 56 6.58 1.59 -0.62
C HIS A 56 5.54 2.38 -1.40
N ALA A 57 4.49 2.77 -0.71
CA ALA A 57 3.47 3.64 -1.29
C ALA A 57 3.84 5.09 -1.03
N GLU A 58 3.78 5.90 -2.09
CA GLU A 58 3.97 7.33 -1.99
C GLU A 58 2.72 8.02 -2.50
N ASN A 59 2.42 9.20 -1.99
CA ASN A 59 1.21 9.94 -2.34
C ASN A 59 -0.04 9.08 -2.12
N LEU A 60 -0.05 8.36 -1.02
CA LEU A 60 -1.11 7.42 -0.67
C LEU A 60 -2.36 8.16 -0.26
N LYS A 61 -3.51 7.76 -0.82
CA LYS A 61 -4.77 8.33 -0.36
C LYS A 61 -5.89 7.33 -0.52
N LYS A 62 -6.89 7.48 0.34
CA LYS A 62 -8.07 6.63 0.32
C LYS A 62 -9.01 7.05 -0.81
N ILE A 63 -9.54 6.07 -1.53
CA ILE A 63 -10.44 6.33 -2.66
C ILE A 63 -11.79 5.64 -2.54
N GLY A 64 -11.99 4.83 -1.55
CA GLY A 64 -13.28 4.15 -1.45
C GLY A 64 -13.68 3.79 -0.07
#